data_dd359791083bda72466a4b377040aa24
#
_entry.id   dd359791083bda72466a4b377040aa24
#
_cell.length_a   1.000
_cell.length_b   1.000
_cell.length_c   1.000
_cell.angle_alpha   90.00
_cell.angle_beta   90.00
_cell.angle_gamma   90.00
#
_symmetry.space_group_name_H-M   'P 1'
#
loop_
_entity.id
_entity.type
_entity.pdbx_description
1 polymer ?
#
loop_
_entity_poly.entity_id
_entity_poly.type
_entity_poly.pdbx_seq_one_letter_code
_entity_poly.pdbx_strand_id
1 'polypeptide(L)'
;MDFKRLPDEFYPTPPELAAKMINHEFIKGKFETILEPSAGKGDLIDFFLLAKDYLNEGGYCRAIYDKDFSMPYETVIDGVINRFVLPDFKKGKRSEKYNEKVDCIEADSNLCAVLRSKEYRVYNDDFLVWDDDKHYDLIIMNPPFSNGDEHLLKAISIAEKTGSKIICLLNAETIKNPYSNKRKLLVNTLEKHNAEIEYVQDAFKNAERKTGVEVAIIRVEIPAPFRGKSRIWEELEQNDIDIDETISTSEIVSADDPLRMAVKLYRQELQAGKRLIEEYLALKPYLTQTFETEETPSYAKGCLLTLSSGKNGLDWNEYLYSLRYKYWYQLLHNPAFMNNLTSNLREEYYSMISEFANKDFSLKNIYDVKMDIISRTAKGIEDKIVDMFEQLSYKNSMEAAGNVHYFNGWKSNSAFKINKKVVIPYVAAWEWGRLEYYHYSDRSVYKKLDDLEKCLAFLQIGDSEYVYDIDLSHQLKVYQEQQVTRKMQFKFFEVDVFKKGTMHIKFRDLELLKRFNIFGCQHKGWLPPSYGKKSYSEMNAEEKQVVNEYEGQQEYEKVYNNRENYILDVGQRMLLTDGG
;
A
#
# COMPACT_ATOMS: atom_id res chain seq x y z
N MET A 1 -13.16 -20.52 -7.70
CA MET A 1 -13.77 -19.36 -7.03
C MET A 1 -15.19 -19.23 -7.54
N ASP A 2 -16.15 -19.28 -6.64
CA ASP A 2 -17.58 -19.30 -7.00
C ASP A 2 -18.05 -17.85 -7.19
N PHE A 3 -18.11 -17.39 -8.44
CA PHE A 3 -18.52 -16.03 -8.85
C PHE A 3 -20.02 -15.72 -8.61
N LYS A 4 -20.69 -16.43 -7.71
CA LYS A 4 -22.14 -16.40 -7.55
C LYS A 4 -22.72 -15.23 -6.75
N ARG A 5 -21.95 -14.26 -6.28
CA ARG A 5 -22.46 -13.05 -5.61
C ARG A 5 -21.70 -11.79 -6.04
N LEU A 6 -21.96 -11.36 -7.27
CA LEU A 6 -21.66 -9.97 -7.63
C LEU A 6 -22.66 -9.04 -6.92
N PRO A 7 -22.28 -7.81 -6.56
CA PRO A 7 -23.18 -6.83 -5.97
C PRO A 7 -24.45 -6.64 -6.79
N ASP A 8 -25.60 -6.44 -6.15
CA ASP A 8 -26.89 -6.37 -6.84
C ASP A 8 -26.98 -5.26 -7.90
N GLU A 9 -26.18 -4.21 -7.79
CA GLU A 9 -26.10 -3.07 -8.72
C GLU A 9 -24.88 -3.08 -9.64
N PHE A 10 -24.18 -4.19 -9.76
CA PHE A 10 -23.05 -4.30 -10.66
C PHE A 10 -23.50 -4.54 -12.10
N TYR A 11 -23.27 -3.55 -12.97
CA TYR A 11 -23.58 -3.58 -14.41
C TYR A 11 -22.29 -3.29 -15.21
N PRO A 12 -21.54 -4.32 -15.62
CA PRO A 12 -20.36 -4.13 -16.48
C PRO A 12 -20.73 -3.39 -17.76
N THR A 13 -19.94 -2.39 -18.13
CA THR A 13 -20.17 -1.59 -19.33
C THR A 13 -19.88 -2.43 -20.57
N PRO A 14 -20.86 -2.68 -21.46
CA PRO A 14 -20.62 -3.43 -22.70
C PRO A 14 -19.63 -2.67 -23.60
N PRO A 15 -18.78 -3.37 -24.39
CA PRO A 15 -17.82 -2.73 -25.28
C PRO A 15 -18.43 -1.72 -26.25
N GLU A 16 -19.61 -2.00 -26.79
CA GLU A 16 -20.32 -1.10 -27.70
C GLU A 16 -20.73 0.22 -27.00
N LEU A 17 -21.13 0.14 -25.75
CA LEU A 17 -21.49 1.31 -24.95
C LEU A 17 -20.23 2.08 -24.52
N ALA A 18 -19.16 1.38 -24.13
CA ALA A 18 -17.87 2.00 -23.84
C ALA A 18 -17.32 2.76 -25.06
N ALA A 19 -17.44 2.19 -26.26
CA ALA A 19 -17.06 2.86 -27.51
C ALA A 19 -17.85 4.15 -27.75
N LYS A 20 -19.15 4.18 -27.42
CA LYS A 20 -19.96 5.40 -27.50
C LYS A 20 -19.58 6.43 -26.46
N MET A 21 -19.27 5.98 -25.22
CA MET A 21 -18.83 6.86 -24.15
C MET A 21 -17.55 7.61 -24.53
N ILE A 22 -16.61 6.92 -25.19
CA ILE A 22 -15.29 7.43 -25.57
C ILE A 22 -15.38 8.11 -26.94
N ASN A 23 -15.80 9.38 -26.94
CA ASN A 23 -15.84 10.20 -28.13
C ASN A 23 -14.43 10.72 -28.46
N HIS A 24 -13.96 10.46 -29.69
CA HIS A 24 -12.62 10.85 -30.15
C HIS A 24 -12.33 12.34 -29.96
N GLU A 25 -13.26 13.21 -30.30
CA GLU A 25 -13.08 14.66 -30.19
C GLU A 25 -12.94 15.08 -28.73
N PHE A 26 -13.72 14.47 -27.84
CA PHE A 26 -13.68 14.77 -26.40
C PHE A 26 -12.39 14.29 -25.74
N ILE A 27 -11.85 13.15 -26.16
CA ILE A 27 -10.62 12.57 -25.58
C ILE A 27 -9.33 13.06 -26.25
N LYS A 28 -9.39 14.05 -27.15
CA LYS A 28 -8.18 14.68 -27.69
C LYS A 28 -7.33 15.28 -26.56
N GLY A 29 -6.05 14.98 -26.58
CA GLY A 29 -5.07 15.51 -25.63
C GLY A 29 -4.30 14.42 -24.89
N LYS A 30 -3.42 14.88 -24.01
CA LYS A 30 -2.65 14.01 -23.13
C LYS A 30 -3.39 13.89 -21.80
N PHE A 31 -3.66 12.67 -21.40
CA PHE A 31 -4.14 12.36 -20.06
C PHE A 31 -3.00 11.66 -19.31
N GLU A 32 -2.48 12.30 -18.28
CA GLU A 32 -1.40 11.75 -17.48
C GLU A 32 -1.95 11.07 -16.23
N THR A 33 -3.09 11.52 -15.74
CA THR A 33 -3.74 11.00 -14.55
C THR A 33 -5.22 10.74 -14.81
N ILE A 34 -5.68 9.54 -14.50
CA ILE A 34 -7.04 9.09 -14.77
C ILE A 34 -7.64 8.52 -13.50
N LEU A 35 -8.90 8.87 -13.21
CA LEU A 35 -9.69 8.29 -12.14
C LEU A 35 -10.85 7.49 -12.70
N GLU A 36 -11.00 6.24 -12.27
CA GLU A 36 -12.21 5.44 -12.44
C GLU A 36 -12.85 5.18 -11.07
N PRO A 37 -13.77 6.03 -10.61
CA PRO A 37 -14.53 5.76 -9.40
C PRO A 37 -15.62 4.72 -9.69
N SER A 38 -15.83 3.76 -8.79
CA SER A 38 -16.73 2.61 -8.99
C SER A 38 -16.26 1.69 -10.13
N ALA A 39 -14.98 1.30 -10.07
CA ALA A 39 -14.27 0.68 -11.18
C ALA A 39 -14.75 -0.75 -11.56
N GLY A 40 -15.44 -1.45 -10.67
CA GLY A 40 -15.91 -2.78 -10.94
C GLY A 40 -14.76 -3.75 -11.29
N LYS A 41 -14.83 -4.37 -12.47
CA LYS A 41 -13.73 -5.20 -13.01
C LYS A 41 -12.69 -4.40 -13.80
N GLY A 42 -12.89 -3.08 -14.00
CA GLY A 42 -12.05 -2.20 -14.79
C GLY A 42 -12.26 -2.34 -16.31
N ASP A 43 -13.41 -2.83 -16.73
CA ASP A 43 -13.66 -3.07 -18.16
C ASP A 43 -13.74 -1.75 -18.94
N LEU A 44 -14.27 -0.68 -18.34
CA LEU A 44 -14.38 0.64 -18.96
C LEU A 44 -13.01 1.28 -19.14
N ILE A 45 -12.15 1.24 -18.13
CA ILE A 45 -10.79 1.79 -18.24
C ILE A 45 -9.90 0.95 -19.16
N ASP A 46 -10.05 -0.38 -19.16
CA ASP A 46 -9.37 -1.25 -20.11
C ASP A 46 -9.69 -0.83 -21.55
N PHE A 47 -10.97 -0.60 -21.85
CA PHE A 47 -11.40 -0.15 -23.16
C PHE A 47 -10.84 1.24 -23.50
N PHE A 48 -10.88 2.18 -22.56
CA PHE A 48 -10.34 3.53 -22.76
C PHE A 48 -8.84 3.50 -23.09
N LEU A 49 -8.06 2.74 -22.35
CA LEU A 49 -6.61 2.64 -22.57
C LEU A 49 -6.27 2.03 -23.92
N LEU A 50 -7.01 1.00 -24.34
CA LEU A 50 -6.86 0.41 -25.67
C LEU A 50 -7.20 1.43 -26.77
N ALA A 51 -8.31 2.14 -26.64
CA ALA A 51 -8.71 3.17 -27.59
C ALA A 51 -7.66 4.30 -27.69
N LYS A 52 -7.08 4.70 -26.56
CA LYS A 52 -6.02 5.72 -26.50
C LYS A 52 -4.73 5.28 -27.19
N ASP A 53 -4.32 4.04 -27.03
CA ASP A 53 -3.12 3.51 -27.70
C ASP A 53 -3.27 3.58 -29.22
N TYR A 54 -4.42 3.23 -29.76
CA TYR A 54 -4.70 3.36 -31.20
C TYR A 54 -4.66 4.80 -31.70
N LEU A 55 -5.15 5.74 -30.91
CA LEU A 55 -5.15 7.16 -31.28
C LEU A 55 -3.73 7.76 -31.27
N ASN A 56 -2.86 7.32 -30.35
CA ASN A 56 -1.49 7.81 -30.24
C ASN A 56 -0.55 7.29 -31.34
N GLU A 57 -0.83 6.12 -31.90
CA GLU A 57 -0.01 5.54 -32.98
C GLU A 57 -0.28 6.16 -34.37
N GLY A 58 -1.07 7.24 -34.42
CA GLY A 58 -1.39 7.95 -35.70
C GLY A 58 -2.20 7.11 -36.66
N GLY A 59 -2.75 6.00 -36.17
CA GLY A 59 -3.37 4.96 -36.99
C GLY A 59 -4.89 5.03 -37.09
N TYR A 60 -5.49 6.21 -36.98
CA TYR A 60 -6.95 6.37 -37.00
C TYR A 60 -7.66 5.68 -38.20
N CYS A 61 -6.96 5.50 -39.32
CA CYS A 61 -7.48 4.78 -40.48
C CYS A 61 -6.81 3.42 -40.73
N ARG A 62 -5.64 3.16 -40.20
CA ARG A 62 -4.89 1.91 -40.48
C ARG A 62 -5.20 0.78 -39.50
N ALA A 63 -5.37 1.09 -38.22
CA ALA A 63 -5.69 0.08 -37.21
C ALA A 63 -7.05 -0.58 -37.37
N ILE A 64 -7.99 0.09 -38.08
CA ILE A 64 -9.33 -0.44 -38.37
C ILE A 64 -9.29 -1.70 -39.25
N TYR A 65 -8.19 -1.93 -39.95
CA TYR A 65 -8.05 -3.05 -40.91
C TYR A 65 -7.08 -4.14 -40.42
N ASP A 66 -6.55 -4.02 -39.22
CA ASP A 66 -5.66 -5.05 -38.72
C ASP A 66 -6.43 -6.26 -38.15
N LYS A 67 -5.90 -7.46 -38.37
CA LYS A 67 -6.58 -8.74 -38.21
C LYS A 67 -6.98 -9.12 -36.78
N ASP A 68 -6.71 -8.26 -35.81
CA ASP A 68 -6.91 -8.55 -34.37
C ASP A 68 -8.27 -8.08 -33.82
N PHE A 69 -9.18 -7.58 -34.67
CA PHE A 69 -10.49 -7.08 -34.25
C PHE A 69 -11.63 -8.00 -34.70
N SER A 70 -12.59 -8.23 -33.83
CA SER A 70 -13.63 -9.22 -34.05
C SER A 70 -14.85 -8.73 -34.82
N MET A 71 -15.18 -7.42 -34.80
CA MET A 71 -16.33 -6.83 -35.52
C MET A 71 -16.22 -5.30 -35.69
N PRO A 72 -16.56 -4.74 -36.87
CA PRO A 72 -16.66 -3.30 -37.04
C PRO A 72 -17.93 -2.75 -36.38
N TYR A 73 -17.78 -1.68 -35.60
CA TYR A 73 -18.87 -0.91 -35.06
C TYR A 73 -19.06 0.37 -35.86
N GLU A 74 -20.26 0.59 -36.39
CA GLU A 74 -20.58 1.78 -37.19
C GLU A 74 -21.32 2.80 -36.32
N THR A 75 -20.79 4.01 -36.18
CA THR A 75 -21.52 5.15 -35.66
C THR A 75 -21.65 6.22 -36.71
N VAL A 76 -22.77 6.91 -36.71
CA VAL A 76 -22.99 8.07 -37.61
C VAL A 76 -22.83 9.31 -36.74
N ILE A 77 -21.79 10.09 -37.00
CA ILE A 77 -21.57 11.40 -36.36
C ILE A 77 -21.59 12.42 -37.50
N ASP A 78 -22.46 13.41 -37.44
CA ASP A 78 -22.64 14.47 -38.45
C ASP A 78 -22.82 13.98 -39.88
N GLY A 79 -23.52 12.85 -40.06
CA GLY A 79 -23.74 12.25 -41.38
C GLY A 79 -22.55 11.45 -41.92
N VAL A 80 -21.46 11.33 -41.20
CA VAL A 80 -20.30 10.53 -41.56
C VAL A 80 -20.35 9.19 -40.82
N ILE A 81 -20.28 8.10 -41.60
CA ILE A 81 -20.19 6.75 -41.03
C ILE A 81 -18.78 6.56 -40.46
N ASN A 82 -18.65 6.59 -39.14
CA ASN A 82 -17.42 6.24 -38.47
C ASN A 82 -17.47 4.76 -38.09
N ARG A 83 -16.56 3.97 -38.64
CA ARG A 83 -16.41 2.55 -38.32
C ARG A 83 -15.38 2.41 -37.23
N PHE A 84 -15.82 2.03 -36.04
CA PHE A 84 -14.95 1.64 -34.95
C PHE A 84 -14.83 0.12 -34.95
N VAL A 85 -13.63 -0.39 -34.92
CA VAL A 85 -13.38 -1.80 -34.69
C VAL A 85 -13.10 -1.95 -33.21
N LEU A 86 -13.94 -2.73 -32.52
CA LEU A 86 -13.75 -3.00 -31.09
C LEU A 86 -12.51 -3.86 -30.89
N PRO A 87 -11.60 -3.48 -29.99
CA PRO A 87 -10.47 -4.31 -29.65
C PRO A 87 -10.95 -5.67 -29.14
N ASP A 88 -10.34 -6.75 -29.61
CA ASP A 88 -10.53 -8.06 -29.00
C ASP A 88 -9.77 -8.08 -27.66
N PHE A 89 -10.48 -7.82 -26.57
CA PHE A 89 -9.95 -7.82 -25.20
C PHE A 89 -9.19 -9.11 -24.81
N LYS A 90 -9.41 -10.20 -25.56
CA LYS A 90 -8.73 -11.48 -25.33
C LYS A 90 -7.35 -11.56 -25.97
N LYS A 91 -7.01 -10.68 -26.92
CA LYS A 91 -5.79 -10.74 -27.72
C LYS A 91 -4.88 -9.51 -27.63
N GLY A 92 -5.42 -8.36 -27.23
CA GLY A 92 -4.63 -7.14 -27.11
C GLY A 92 -3.71 -7.21 -25.89
N LYS A 93 -2.39 -7.18 -26.08
CA LYS A 93 -1.47 -6.87 -24.98
C LYS A 93 -1.58 -5.37 -24.70
N ARG A 94 -2.15 -5.04 -23.56
CA ARG A 94 -2.18 -3.68 -23.03
C ARG A 94 -0.74 -3.21 -22.78
N SER A 95 -0.43 -1.98 -23.11
CA SER A 95 0.84 -1.38 -22.72
C SER A 95 0.83 -1.16 -21.21
N GLU A 96 1.66 -1.88 -20.47
CA GLU A 96 1.85 -1.78 -19.00
C GLU A 96 2.20 -0.34 -18.55
N LYS A 97 2.65 0.48 -19.49
CA LYS A 97 3.10 1.87 -19.28
C LYS A 97 2.03 2.82 -18.71
N TYR A 98 0.75 2.48 -18.81
CA TYR A 98 -0.35 3.36 -18.37
C TYR A 98 -0.98 2.97 -17.03
N ASN A 99 -0.69 1.79 -16.50
CA ASN A 99 -1.34 1.31 -15.29
C ASN A 99 -1.04 2.17 -14.05
N GLU A 100 0.17 2.68 -13.96
CA GLU A 100 0.60 3.55 -12.85
C GLU A 100 -0.11 4.91 -12.82
N LYS A 101 -0.74 5.28 -13.94
CA LYS A 101 -1.41 6.57 -14.12
C LYS A 101 -2.92 6.51 -13.87
N VAL A 102 -3.44 5.31 -13.61
CA VAL A 102 -4.86 5.07 -13.36
C VAL A 102 -5.10 4.74 -11.91
N ASP A 103 -5.94 5.54 -11.28
CA ASP A 103 -6.46 5.27 -9.95
C ASP A 103 -7.89 4.71 -10.06
N CYS A 104 -8.12 3.53 -9.50
CA CYS A 104 -9.41 2.88 -9.41
C CYS A 104 -9.92 2.90 -7.97
N ILE A 105 -11.18 3.29 -7.77
CA ILE A 105 -11.84 3.19 -6.47
C ILE A 105 -12.93 2.13 -6.57
N GLU A 106 -12.93 1.17 -5.65
CA GLU A 106 -13.90 0.08 -5.63
C GLU A 106 -14.15 -0.37 -4.17
N ALA A 107 -15.41 -0.45 -3.80
CA ALA A 107 -15.81 -0.83 -2.46
C ALA A 107 -15.78 -2.36 -2.23
N ASP A 108 -16.03 -3.17 -3.28
CA ASP A 108 -16.02 -4.63 -3.17
C ASP A 108 -14.59 -5.18 -3.22
N SER A 109 -14.18 -5.86 -2.16
CA SER A 109 -12.83 -6.42 -2.03
C SER A 109 -12.48 -7.49 -3.08
N ASN A 110 -13.48 -8.23 -3.62
CA ASN A 110 -13.23 -9.22 -4.66
C ASN A 110 -12.95 -8.54 -6.00
N LEU A 111 -13.71 -7.47 -6.31
CA LEU A 111 -13.46 -6.65 -7.49
C LEU A 111 -12.13 -5.91 -7.38
N CYS A 112 -11.77 -5.43 -6.20
CA CYS A 112 -10.43 -4.89 -5.93
C CYS A 112 -9.30 -5.89 -6.25
N ALA A 113 -9.49 -7.18 -5.91
CA ALA A 113 -8.50 -8.21 -6.22
C ALA A 113 -8.36 -8.42 -7.74
N VAL A 114 -9.47 -8.35 -8.49
CA VAL A 114 -9.46 -8.41 -9.97
C VAL A 114 -8.69 -7.21 -10.55
N LEU A 115 -8.97 -6.00 -10.07
CA LEU A 115 -8.29 -4.78 -10.52
C LEU A 115 -6.77 -4.82 -10.24
N ARG A 116 -6.38 -5.28 -9.04
CA ARG A 116 -4.95 -5.48 -8.69
C ARG A 116 -4.27 -6.52 -9.58
N SER A 117 -4.98 -7.59 -9.96
CA SER A 117 -4.45 -8.59 -10.90
C SER A 117 -4.21 -8.03 -12.31
N LYS A 118 -4.85 -6.92 -12.64
CA LYS A 118 -4.66 -6.13 -13.86
C LYS A 118 -3.61 -5.01 -13.67
N GLU A 119 -2.93 -4.98 -12.52
CA GLU A 119 -1.88 -4.01 -12.17
C GLU A 119 -2.36 -2.56 -12.06
N TYR A 120 -3.65 -2.33 -11.80
CA TYR A 120 -4.15 -0.99 -11.49
C TYR A 120 -3.85 -0.61 -10.04
N ARG A 121 -3.68 0.68 -9.80
CA ARG A 121 -3.65 1.24 -8.45
C ARG A 121 -5.08 1.30 -7.91
N VAL A 122 -5.36 0.56 -6.84
CA VAL A 122 -6.73 0.34 -6.35
C VAL A 122 -6.88 0.83 -4.91
N TYR A 123 -7.86 1.71 -4.71
CA TYR A 123 -8.35 2.11 -3.40
C TYR A 123 -9.61 1.31 -3.08
N ASN A 124 -9.55 0.50 -2.01
CA ASN A 124 -10.72 -0.23 -1.53
C ASN A 124 -11.51 0.68 -0.58
N ASP A 125 -12.29 1.58 -1.15
CA ASP A 125 -13.09 2.56 -0.40
C ASP A 125 -14.38 2.89 -1.15
N ASP A 126 -15.32 3.54 -0.47
CA ASP A 126 -16.50 4.12 -1.09
C ASP A 126 -16.14 5.50 -1.66
N PHE A 127 -16.34 5.68 -2.96
CA PHE A 127 -16.05 6.95 -3.63
C PHE A 127 -16.75 8.14 -2.99
N LEU A 128 -17.97 7.98 -2.45
CA LEU A 128 -18.72 9.08 -1.87
C LEU A 128 -18.08 9.62 -0.57
N VAL A 129 -17.34 8.80 0.16
CA VAL A 129 -16.60 9.21 1.37
C VAL A 129 -15.11 9.38 1.12
N TRP A 130 -14.60 8.84 0.02
CA TRP A 130 -13.18 8.98 -0.35
C TRP A 130 -12.82 10.45 -0.58
N ASP A 131 -11.68 10.87 -0.06
CA ASP A 131 -11.14 12.22 -0.23
C ASP A 131 -9.66 12.16 -0.55
N ASP A 132 -9.23 12.94 -1.54
CA ASP A 132 -7.84 13.05 -1.96
C ASP A 132 -7.61 14.42 -2.61
N ASP A 133 -6.37 14.92 -2.49
CA ASP A 133 -5.94 16.19 -3.11
C ASP A 133 -5.31 16.00 -4.49
N LYS A 134 -5.35 14.77 -5.06
CA LYS A 134 -4.83 14.50 -6.40
C LYS A 134 -5.63 15.22 -7.48
N HIS A 135 -4.90 15.61 -8.53
CA HIS A 135 -5.46 16.16 -9.75
C HIS A 135 -5.61 15.07 -10.81
N TYR A 136 -6.74 15.04 -11.48
CA TYR A 136 -7.02 14.10 -12.55
C TYR A 136 -7.34 14.84 -13.84
N ASP A 137 -6.70 14.43 -14.95
CA ASP A 137 -7.00 14.97 -16.27
C ASP A 137 -8.32 14.42 -16.82
N LEU A 138 -8.64 13.18 -16.44
CA LEU A 138 -9.86 12.50 -16.85
C LEU A 138 -10.47 11.73 -15.68
N ILE A 139 -11.79 11.86 -15.52
CA ILE A 139 -12.62 11.00 -14.66
C ILE A 139 -13.58 10.25 -15.58
N ILE A 140 -13.48 8.91 -15.61
CA ILE A 140 -14.37 8.07 -16.40
C ILE A 140 -15.10 7.11 -15.46
N MET A 141 -16.44 7.02 -15.57
CA MET A 141 -17.21 6.28 -14.59
C MET A 141 -18.54 5.72 -15.09
N ASN A 142 -18.89 4.56 -14.56
CA ASN A 142 -20.22 3.97 -14.62
C ASN A 142 -20.67 3.66 -13.19
N PRO A 143 -21.19 4.66 -12.44
CA PRO A 143 -21.51 4.51 -11.03
C PRO A 143 -22.78 3.66 -10.83
N PRO A 144 -23.04 3.16 -9.60
CA PRO A 144 -24.30 2.52 -9.25
C PRO A 144 -25.49 3.42 -9.58
N PHE A 145 -26.53 2.88 -10.24
CA PHE A 145 -27.66 3.69 -10.71
C PHE A 145 -28.50 4.28 -9.60
N SER A 146 -28.47 3.69 -8.40
CA SER A 146 -29.22 4.19 -7.23
C SER A 146 -28.74 5.55 -6.74
N ASN A 147 -27.45 5.83 -6.79
CA ASN A 147 -26.81 7.06 -6.29
C ASN A 147 -25.82 7.67 -7.29
N GLY A 148 -26.04 7.43 -8.58
CA GLY A 148 -25.18 7.93 -9.64
C GLY A 148 -25.18 9.46 -9.73
N ASP A 149 -26.24 10.14 -9.33
CA ASP A 149 -26.32 11.60 -9.20
C ASP A 149 -25.32 12.14 -8.16
N GLU A 150 -25.19 11.47 -7.00
CA GLU A 150 -24.22 11.85 -5.97
C GLU A 150 -22.78 11.62 -6.43
N HIS A 151 -22.53 10.50 -7.11
CA HIS A 151 -21.23 10.19 -7.67
C HIS A 151 -20.78 11.23 -8.70
N LEU A 152 -21.67 11.61 -9.62
CA LEU A 152 -21.33 12.60 -10.63
C LEU A 152 -21.15 14.00 -10.03
N LEU A 153 -21.98 14.40 -9.07
CA LEU A 153 -21.79 15.66 -8.36
C LEU A 153 -20.43 15.71 -7.65
N LYS A 154 -20.02 14.61 -7.03
CA LYS A 154 -18.69 14.53 -6.40
C LYS A 154 -17.56 14.59 -7.43
N ALA A 155 -17.68 13.89 -8.56
CA ALA A 155 -16.71 13.96 -9.65
C ALA A 155 -16.57 15.39 -10.18
N ILE A 156 -17.68 16.11 -10.38
CA ILE A 156 -17.68 17.52 -10.76
C ILE A 156 -16.98 18.38 -9.70
N SER A 157 -17.27 18.16 -8.41
CA SER A 157 -16.61 18.89 -7.32
C SER A 157 -15.10 18.69 -7.30
N ILE A 158 -14.62 17.49 -7.63
CA ILE A 158 -13.17 17.21 -7.80
C ILE A 158 -12.65 17.99 -9.01
N ALA A 159 -13.32 17.92 -10.13
CA ALA A 159 -12.91 18.59 -11.37
C ALA A 159 -12.94 20.13 -11.24
N GLU A 160 -13.86 20.72 -10.50
CA GLU A 160 -13.93 22.18 -10.25
C GLU A 160 -12.71 22.71 -9.50
N LYS A 161 -12.02 21.85 -8.71
CA LYS A 161 -10.80 22.26 -7.99
C LYS A 161 -9.58 22.37 -8.89
N THR A 162 -9.51 21.59 -9.97
CA THR A 162 -8.25 21.37 -10.70
C THR A 162 -8.35 21.50 -12.20
N GLY A 163 -9.53 21.42 -12.73
CA GLY A 163 -9.82 21.21 -14.16
C GLY A 163 -9.72 19.73 -14.52
N SER A 164 -10.73 19.23 -15.21
CA SER A 164 -10.78 17.81 -15.62
C SER A 164 -11.81 17.59 -16.69
N LYS A 165 -11.64 16.55 -17.49
CA LYS A 165 -12.71 16.01 -18.34
C LYS A 165 -13.41 14.89 -17.59
N ILE A 166 -14.75 14.84 -17.69
CA ILE A 166 -15.56 13.79 -17.06
C ILE A 166 -16.36 13.08 -18.15
N ILE A 167 -16.34 11.75 -18.12
CA ILE A 167 -17.24 10.89 -18.90
C ILE A 167 -17.99 10.02 -17.92
N CYS A 168 -19.31 10.15 -17.89
CA CYS A 168 -20.15 9.43 -16.93
C CYS A 168 -21.35 8.79 -17.60
N LEU A 169 -21.67 7.57 -17.19
CA LEU A 169 -22.87 6.86 -17.59
C LEU A 169 -23.91 6.92 -16.45
N LEU A 170 -25.09 7.43 -16.71
CA LEU A 170 -26.19 7.46 -15.76
C LEU A 170 -27.47 6.85 -16.34
N ASN A 171 -28.40 6.50 -15.46
CA ASN A 171 -29.77 6.25 -15.87
C ASN A 171 -30.38 7.55 -16.46
N ALA A 172 -30.96 7.48 -17.65
CA ALA A 172 -31.55 8.64 -18.34
C ALA A 172 -32.61 9.36 -17.49
N GLU A 173 -33.36 8.63 -16.67
CA GLU A 173 -34.37 9.19 -15.78
C GLU A 173 -33.78 10.16 -14.73
N THR A 174 -32.52 10.00 -14.38
CA THR A 174 -31.83 10.92 -13.45
C THR A 174 -31.77 12.33 -14.00
N ILE A 175 -31.66 12.47 -15.32
CA ILE A 175 -31.56 13.76 -16.03
C ILE A 175 -32.94 14.21 -16.54
N LYS A 176 -33.72 13.29 -17.17
CA LYS A 176 -35.01 13.61 -17.76
C LYS A 176 -36.09 13.99 -16.73
N ASN A 177 -36.04 13.32 -15.57
CA ASN A 177 -37.05 13.51 -14.50
C ASN A 177 -36.38 13.85 -13.16
N PRO A 178 -35.86 15.07 -12.97
CA PRO A 178 -35.13 15.46 -11.76
C PRO A 178 -36.12 15.78 -10.61
N TYR A 179 -36.68 14.75 -9.96
CA TYR A 179 -37.65 14.94 -8.90
C TYR A 179 -37.04 15.31 -7.54
N SER A 180 -35.79 14.92 -7.28
CA SER A 180 -35.09 15.22 -6.03
C SER A 180 -34.30 16.53 -6.13
N ASN A 181 -34.03 17.17 -4.96
CA ASN A 181 -33.18 18.36 -4.93
C ASN A 181 -31.77 18.09 -5.45
N LYS A 182 -31.21 16.88 -5.20
CA LYS A 182 -29.90 16.46 -5.69
C LYS A 182 -29.88 16.37 -7.23
N ARG A 183 -30.90 15.75 -7.83
CA ARG A 183 -31.01 15.65 -9.29
C ARG A 183 -31.21 17.01 -9.96
N LYS A 184 -32.00 17.91 -9.33
CA LYS A 184 -32.12 19.29 -9.81
C LYS A 184 -30.80 20.03 -9.75
N LEU A 185 -30.07 19.88 -8.65
CA LEU A 185 -28.73 20.45 -8.51
C LEU A 185 -27.78 19.91 -9.60
N LEU A 186 -27.80 18.59 -9.85
CA LEU A 186 -26.99 17.97 -10.89
C LEU A 186 -27.29 18.55 -12.27
N VAL A 187 -28.57 18.61 -12.67
CA VAL A 187 -28.96 19.15 -13.98
C VAL A 187 -28.50 20.60 -14.13
N ASN A 188 -28.75 21.46 -13.13
CA ASN A 188 -28.30 22.86 -13.16
C ASN A 188 -26.76 22.96 -13.26
N THR A 189 -26.03 22.06 -12.57
CA THR A 189 -24.57 22.04 -12.63
C THR A 189 -24.05 21.60 -14.01
N LEU A 190 -24.68 20.61 -14.61
CA LEU A 190 -24.36 20.16 -15.97
C LEU A 190 -24.62 21.26 -17.01
N GLU A 191 -25.74 21.98 -16.88
CA GLU A 191 -26.05 23.14 -17.74
C GLU A 191 -25.01 24.26 -17.56
N LYS A 192 -24.64 24.57 -16.33
CA LYS A 192 -23.58 25.57 -16.01
C LYS A 192 -22.27 25.28 -16.73
N HIS A 193 -21.89 24.00 -16.82
CA HIS A 193 -20.65 23.56 -17.45
C HIS A 193 -20.81 23.15 -18.93
N ASN A 194 -21.96 23.41 -19.56
CA ASN A 194 -22.25 23.07 -20.95
C ASN A 194 -21.99 21.59 -21.27
N ALA A 195 -22.43 20.69 -20.39
CA ALA A 195 -22.25 19.25 -20.56
C ALA A 195 -22.96 18.73 -21.81
N GLU A 196 -22.30 17.88 -22.59
CA GLU A 196 -22.89 17.10 -23.67
C GLU A 196 -23.62 15.89 -23.07
N ILE A 197 -24.87 15.68 -23.43
CA ILE A 197 -25.71 14.58 -22.94
C ILE A 197 -26.28 13.80 -24.14
N GLU A 198 -25.89 12.53 -24.24
CA GLU A 198 -26.34 11.60 -25.29
C GLU A 198 -27.18 10.48 -24.66
N TYR A 199 -28.40 10.26 -25.16
CA TYR A 199 -29.28 9.21 -24.66
C TYR A 199 -29.17 7.95 -25.51
N VAL A 200 -29.03 6.79 -24.87
CA VAL A 200 -28.90 5.48 -25.51
C VAL A 200 -29.94 4.52 -24.97
N GLN A 201 -30.84 4.06 -25.84
CA GLN A 201 -31.84 3.04 -25.49
C GLN A 201 -31.23 1.65 -25.61
N ASP A 202 -31.74 0.71 -24.80
CA ASP A 202 -31.33 -0.69 -24.78
C ASP A 202 -29.80 -0.90 -24.62
N ALA A 203 -29.13 0.03 -23.94
CA ALA A 203 -27.68 0.09 -23.83
C ALA A 203 -27.05 -1.18 -23.24
N PHE A 204 -27.77 -1.91 -22.39
CA PHE A 204 -27.32 -3.15 -21.73
C PHE A 204 -27.95 -4.43 -22.32
N LYS A 205 -28.53 -4.37 -23.53
CA LYS A 205 -29.16 -5.53 -24.17
C LYS A 205 -28.20 -6.71 -24.37
N ASN A 206 -26.93 -6.41 -24.68
CA ASN A 206 -25.87 -7.39 -24.90
C ASN A 206 -24.89 -7.51 -23.72
N ALA A 207 -25.20 -6.89 -22.57
CA ALA A 207 -24.35 -6.94 -21.40
C ALA A 207 -24.40 -8.30 -20.69
N GLU A 208 -23.41 -8.58 -19.84
CA GLU A 208 -23.41 -9.75 -18.93
C GLU A 208 -24.69 -9.77 -18.06
N ARG A 209 -25.15 -8.58 -17.63
CA ARG A 209 -26.44 -8.38 -16.93
C ARG A 209 -27.34 -7.50 -17.79
N LYS A 210 -28.38 -8.08 -18.32
CA LYS A 210 -29.31 -7.41 -19.26
C LYS A 210 -30.31 -6.54 -18.52
N THR A 211 -30.49 -5.31 -18.99
CA THR A 211 -31.54 -4.41 -18.57
C THR A 211 -32.00 -3.57 -19.75
N GLY A 212 -33.31 -3.28 -19.83
CA GLY A 212 -33.90 -2.41 -20.87
C GLY A 212 -33.91 -0.92 -20.47
N VAL A 213 -33.03 -0.51 -19.58
CA VAL A 213 -32.96 0.87 -19.10
C VAL A 213 -32.29 1.75 -20.14
N GLU A 214 -32.92 2.89 -20.45
CA GLU A 214 -32.29 3.97 -21.21
C GLU A 214 -31.23 4.65 -20.35
N VAL A 215 -30.06 4.91 -20.91
CA VAL A 215 -28.96 5.56 -20.22
C VAL A 215 -28.62 6.91 -20.85
N ALA A 216 -28.01 7.77 -20.05
CA ALA A 216 -27.43 9.04 -20.49
C ALA A 216 -25.90 8.94 -20.40
N ILE A 217 -25.23 9.15 -21.53
CA ILE A 217 -23.80 9.39 -21.58
C ILE A 217 -23.57 10.87 -21.40
N ILE A 218 -22.87 11.26 -20.36
CA ILE A 218 -22.60 12.65 -20.00
C ILE A 218 -21.11 12.91 -20.20
N ARG A 219 -20.78 13.92 -21.00
CA ARG A 219 -19.42 14.40 -21.22
C ARG A 219 -19.35 15.85 -20.80
N VAL A 220 -18.45 16.18 -19.91
CA VAL A 220 -18.27 17.56 -19.46
C VAL A 220 -16.78 17.88 -19.29
N GLU A 221 -16.36 19.00 -19.84
CA GLU A 221 -15.03 19.55 -19.66
C GLU A 221 -15.11 20.73 -18.68
N ILE A 222 -14.46 20.57 -17.55
CA ILE A 222 -14.39 21.60 -16.53
C ILE A 222 -13.00 22.22 -16.61
N PRO A 223 -12.87 23.47 -17.03
CA PRO A 223 -11.58 24.12 -17.11
C PRO A 223 -10.97 24.27 -15.72
N ALA A 224 -9.65 24.27 -15.65
CA ALA A 224 -8.97 24.61 -14.43
C ALA A 224 -9.45 25.99 -13.94
N PRO A 225 -9.70 26.16 -12.63
CA PRO A 225 -10.15 27.44 -12.10
C PRO A 225 -9.19 28.55 -12.54
N PHE A 226 -9.77 29.69 -12.95
CA PHE A 226 -8.98 30.87 -13.27
C PHE A 226 -8.14 31.22 -12.02
N ARG A 227 -6.86 31.01 -12.11
CA ARG A 227 -5.91 31.48 -11.10
C ARG A 227 -5.86 32.98 -11.26
N GLY A 228 -6.41 33.72 -10.28
CA GLY A 228 -6.41 35.16 -10.28
C GLY A 228 -5.03 35.76 -10.52
N LYS A 229 -4.92 37.08 -10.61
CA LYS A 229 -3.62 37.72 -10.64
C LYS A 229 -2.81 37.31 -9.41
N SER A 230 -1.49 37.18 -9.59
CA SER A 230 -0.57 36.89 -8.49
C SER A 230 -0.76 37.92 -7.36
N ARG A 231 -0.94 37.43 -6.13
CA ARG A 231 -1.04 38.32 -4.97
C ARG A 231 0.24 39.10 -4.76
N ILE A 232 1.40 38.50 -4.99
CA ILE A 232 2.70 39.15 -4.94
C ILE A 232 2.74 40.26 -5.99
N TRP A 233 2.23 40.01 -7.20
CA TRP A 233 2.21 41.01 -8.25
C TRP A 233 1.26 42.16 -7.93
N GLU A 234 0.07 41.90 -7.42
CA GLU A 234 -0.90 42.92 -7.00
C GLU A 234 -0.35 43.78 -5.84
N GLU A 235 0.35 43.16 -4.89
CA GLU A 235 1.02 43.87 -3.79
C GLU A 235 2.18 44.76 -4.29
N LEU A 236 2.95 44.26 -5.28
CA LEU A 236 4.02 45.04 -5.89
C LEU A 236 3.51 46.21 -6.77
N GLU A 237 2.37 46.05 -7.43
CA GLU A 237 1.72 47.15 -8.17
C GLU A 237 1.12 48.20 -7.26
N GLN A 238 0.75 47.84 -6.02
CA GLN A 238 0.10 48.76 -5.06
C GLN A 238 1.08 49.46 -4.09
N ASN A 239 2.26 48.91 -3.88
CA ASN A 239 3.22 49.40 -2.92
C ASN A 239 4.52 49.84 -3.60
N ASP A 240 4.85 51.13 -3.52
CA ASP A 240 6.25 51.60 -3.56
C ASP A 240 6.95 51.04 -2.31
N ILE A 241 7.96 50.23 -2.52
CA ILE A 241 8.53 49.28 -1.55
C ILE A 241 9.19 50.00 -0.38
N ASP A 242 8.73 49.74 0.83
CA ASP A 242 9.54 49.89 2.05
C ASP A 242 9.81 48.50 2.62
N ILE A 243 11.09 48.14 2.74
CA ILE A 243 11.55 46.84 3.20
C ILE A 243 11.86 46.93 4.68
N ASP A 244 11.04 46.37 5.53
CA ASP A 244 11.48 45.71 6.79
C ASP A 244 10.30 44.97 7.46
N GLU A 245 10.42 43.65 7.63
CA GLU A 245 9.97 42.98 8.86
C GLU A 245 10.25 41.47 8.86
N THR A 246 10.91 41.06 9.91
CA THR A 246 11.30 39.70 10.27
C THR A 246 10.09 38.84 10.70
N ILE A 247 9.98 37.65 10.14
CA ILE A 247 9.00 36.64 10.56
C ILE A 247 9.51 35.88 11.80
N SER A 248 8.78 35.98 12.89
CA SER A 248 9.03 35.20 14.11
C SER A 248 8.30 33.88 14.06
N THR A 249 9.05 32.78 14.12
CA THR A 249 8.52 31.44 14.39
C THR A 249 8.38 31.23 15.89
N SER A 250 7.18 31.25 16.41
CA SER A 250 6.89 30.69 17.73
C SER A 250 5.41 30.31 17.87
N GLU A 251 5.18 29.04 18.00
CA GLU A 251 4.32 28.38 18.99
C GLU A 251 4.20 26.90 18.63
N ILE A 252 5.13 26.12 19.21
CA ILE A 252 5.01 24.67 19.25
C ILE A 252 4.11 24.36 20.46
N VAL A 253 2.87 24.02 20.16
CA VAL A 253 1.92 23.51 21.18
C VAL A 253 2.32 22.08 21.54
N SER A 254 2.39 21.79 22.83
CA SER A 254 2.56 20.42 23.36
C SER A 254 1.51 19.49 22.74
N ALA A 255 1.95 18.48 22.01
CA ALA A 255 1.05 17.53 21.38
C ALA A 255 0.86 16.32 22.29
N ASP A 256 -0.37 16.08 22.70
CA ASP A 256 -0.76 14.88 23.47
C ASP A 256 -0.74 13.59 22.61
N ASP A 257 -0.64 13.70 21.27
CA ASP A 257 -0.58 12.56 20.35
C ASP A 257 0.37 12.85 19.17
N PRO A 258 1.52 12.14 19.11
CA PRO A 258 2.50 12.32 18.04
C PRO A 258 1.95 12.09 16.62
N LEU A 259 0.98 11.17 16.45
CA LEU A 259 0.38 10.89 15.14
C LEU A 259 -0.50 12.05 14.67
N ARG A 260 -1.29 12.64 15.57
CA ARG A 260 -2.11 13.83 15.26
C ARG A 260 -1.23 15.02 14.89
N MET A 261 -0.09 15.17 15.58
CA MET A 261 0.87 16.22 15.25
C MET A 261 1.49 15.99 13.86
N ALA A 262 1.89 14.77 13.53
CA ALA A 262 2.45 14.45 12.22
C ALA A 262 1.44 14.75 11.10
N VAL A 263 0.17 14.38 11.26
CA VAL A 263 -0.90 14.70 10.29
C VAL A 263 -1.12 16.20 10.19
N LYS A 264 -1.08 16.93 11.31
CA LYS A 264 -1.20 18.39 11.31
C LYS A 264 -0.06 19.05 10.52
N LEU A 265 1.17 18.65 10.76
CA LEU A 265 2.34 19.16 10.05
C LEU A 265 2.27 18.84 8.55
N TYR A 266 1.88 17.60 8.20
CA TYR A 266 1.63 17.24 6.80
C TYR A 266 0.60 18.17 6.14
N ARG A 267 -0.55 18.39 6.79
CA ARG A 267 -1.60 19.28 6.26
C ARG A 267 -1.14 20.72 6.13
N GLN A 268 -0.34 21.23 7.07
CA GLN A 268 0.24 22.57 7.00
C GLN A 268 1.23 22.68 5.82
N GLU A 269 2.14 21.71 5.65
CA GLU A 269 3.12 21.70 4.56
C GLU A 269 2.41 21.55 3.19
N LEU A 270 1.37 20.71 3.11
CA LEU A 270 0.53 20.57 1.93
C LEU A 270 -0.11 21.89 1.51
N GLN A 271 -0.73 22.61 2.47
CA GLN A 271 -1.38 23.89 2.20
C GLN A 271 -0.37 24.99 1.84
N ALA A 272 0.79 25.01 2.51
CA ALA A 272 1.86 25.95 2.19
C ALA A 272 2.41 25.72 0.77
N GLY A 273 2.69 24.46 0.42
CA GLY A 273 3.16 24.11 -0.92
C GLY A 273 2.13 24.42 -2.01
N LYS A 274 0.84 24.16 -1.73
CA LYS A 274 -0.25 24.52 -2.65
C LYS A 274 -0.26 26.01 -2.96
N ARG A 275 -0.24 26.85 -1.92
CA ARG A 275 -0.22 28.31 -2.08
C ARG A 275 1.01 28.80 -2.84
N LEU A 276 2.19 28.24 -2.52
CA LEU A 276 3.43 28.59 -3.21
C LEU A 276 3.39 28.24 -4.70
N ILE A 277 2.89 27.05 -5.03
CA ILE A 277 2.76 26.60 -6.42
C ILE A 277 1.74 27.44 -7.18
N GLU A 278 0.60 27.71 -6.59
CA GLU A 278 -0.44 28.57 -7.19
C GLU A 278 0.11 29.98 -7.46
N GLU A 279 0.79 30.57 -6.49
CA GLU A 279 1.38 31.89 -6.61
C GLU A 279 2.49 31.93 -7.67
N TYR A 280 3.39 30.94 -7.69
CA TYR A 280 4.42 30.85 -8.71
C TYR A 280 3.83 30.71 -10.11
N LEU A 281 2.78 29.88 -10.28
CA LEU A 281 2.13 29.72 -11.59
C LEU A 281 1.40 30.98 -12.05
N ALA A 282 0.84 31.74 -11.11
CA ALA A 282 0.24 33.05 -11.41
C ALA A 282 1.29 34.11 -11.77
N LEU A 283 2.46 34.08 -11.11
CA LEU A 283 3.57 35.01 -11.35
C LEU A 283 4.38 34.67 -12.61
N LYS A 284 4.45 33.39 -13.00
CA LYS A 284 5.29 32.90 -14.10
C LYS A 284 5.12 33.67 -15.42
N PRO A 285 3.91 34.05 -15.89
CA PRO A 285 3.77 34.85 -17.13
C PRO A 285 4.50 36.17 -17.08
N TYR A 286 4.56 36.81 -15.91
CA TYR A 286 5.27 38.08 -15.71
C TYR A 286 6.78 37.88 -15.66
N LEU A 287 7.26 36.79 -15.05
CA LEU A 287 8.68 36.46 -15.00
C LEU A 287 9.26 36.04 -16.36
N THR A 288 8.40 35.60 -17.28
CA THR A 288 8.78 35.18 -18.64
C THR A 288 8.60 36.28 -19.67
N GLN A 289 8.11 37.47 -19.27
CA GLN A 289 8.06 38.62 -20.16
C GLN A 289 9.47 39.13 -20.43
N THR A 290 9.98 38.93 -21.61
CA THR A 290 11.35 39.32 -21.97
C THR A 290 11.35 40.08 -23.31
N PHE A 291 12.33 40.96 -23.45
CA PHE A 291 12.66 41.61 -24.71
C PHE A 291 13.74 40.83 -25.47
N GLU A 292 13.58 39.49 -25.49
CA GLU A 292 14.55 38.62 -26.14
C GLU A 292 14.59 38.84 -27.66
N THR A 293 15.80 38.87 -28.19
CA THR A 293 16.07 38.85 -29.64
C THR A 293 16.77 37.55 -29.99
N GLU A 294 16.92 37.25 -31.29
CA GLU A 294 17.69 36.08 -31.72
C GLU A 294 19.13 36.08 -31.20
N GLU A 295 19.70 37.28 -31.01
CA GLU A 295 21.06 37.50 -30.51
C GLU A 295 21.19 37.39 -28.98
N THR A 296 20.07 37.29 -28.23
CA THR A 296 20.12 37.17 -26.78
C THR A 296 20.81 35.86 -26.40
N PRO A 297 21.89 35.87 -25.57
CA PRO A 297 22.59 34.67 -25.16
C PRO A 297 21.67 33.70 -24.39
N SER A 298 21.90 32.42 -24.52
CA SER A 298 21.05 31.37 -23.88
C SER A 298 20.96 31.49 -22.35
N TYR A 299 22.00 31.99 -21.70
CA TYR A 299 22.02 32.23 -20.25
C TYR A 299 21.19 33.46 -19.81
N ALA A 300 20.81 34.32 -20.74
CA ALA A 300 19.97 35.50 -20.50
C ALA A 300 18.54 35.33 -21.01
N LYS A 301 18.23 34.15 -21.58
CA LYS A 301 16.89 33.79 -22.06
C LYS A 301 16.06 33.12 -20.97
N GLY A 302 14.76 33.41 -21.00
CA GLY A 302 13.76 32.73 -20.18
C GLY A 302 13.69 33.21 -18.72
N CYS A 303 12.98 32.45 -17.93
CA CYS A 303 12.74 32.74 -16.52
C CYS A 303 13.93 32.30 -15.66
N LEU A 304 14.55 33.24 -14.93
CA LEU A 304 15.67 32.94 -14.02
C LEU A 304 15.20 32.29 -12.71
N LEU A 305 13.97 32.57 -12.30
CA LEU A 305 13.36 31.93 -11.13
C LEU A 305 12.50 30.78 -11.58
N THR A 306 12.92 29.54 -11.25
CA THR A 306 12.18 28.33 -11.57
C THR A 306 11.86 27.55 -10.31
N LEU A 307 10.59 27.15 -10.15
CA LEU A 307 10.16 26.22 -9.12
C LEU A 307 9.99 24.84 -9.77
N SER A 308 10.54 23.82 -9.13
CA SER A 308 10.46 22.42 -9.59
C SER A 308 10.02 21.53 -8.46
N SER A 309 9.11 20.61 -8.73
CA SER A 309 8.66 19.55 -7.79
C SER A 309 9.30 18.20 -8.06
N GLY A 310 10.08 18.08 -9.14
CA GLY A 310 10.74 16.84 -9.54
C GLY A 310 11.60 16.99 -10.78
N LYS A 311 11.76 15.89 -11.53
CA LYS A 311 12.66 15.85 -12.70
C LYS A 311 12.13 16.60 -13.92
N ASN A 312 10.81 16.71 -14.05
CA ASN A 312 10.15 17.23 -15.25
C ASN A 312 9.60 18.66 -15.09
N GLY A 313 10.04 19.38 -14.05
CA GLY A 313 9.57 20.73 -13.75
C GLY A 313 8.59 20.77 -12.59
N LEU A 314 7.61 21.68 -12.64
CA LEU A 314 6.62 21.83 -11.59
C LEU A 314 5.37 21.02 -11.94
N ASP A 315 5.14 19.96 -11.18
CA ASP A 315 3.94 19.13 -11.23
C ASP A 315 3.35 18.94 -9.81
N TRP A 316 2.05 19.17 -9.68
CA TRP A 316 1.36 19.09 -8.39
C TRP A 316 1.37 17.66 -7.83
N ASN A 317 1.06 16.68 -8.66
CA ASN A 317 0.98 15.29 -8.22
C ASN A 317 2.36 14.74 -7.83
N GLU A 318 3.41 15.17 -8.50
CA GLU A 318 4.79 14.81 -8.15
C GLU A 318 5.20 15.43 -6.80
N TYR A 319 4.82 16.71 -6.55
CA TYR A 319 4.99 17.35 -5.24
C TYR A 319 4.22 16.59 -4.15
N LEU A 320 2.93 16.32 -4.39
CA LEU A 320 2.05 15.63 -3.45
C LEU A 320 2.58 14.23 -3.12
N TYR A 321 2.99 13.47 -4.13
CA TYR A 321 3.60 12.16 -3.94
C TYR A 321 4.88 12.24 -3.10
N SER A 322 5.78 13.18 -3.41
CA SER A 322 7.04 13.36 -2.68
C SER A 322 6.81 13.76 -1.23
N LEU A 323 5.81 14.63 -0.99
CA LEU A 323 5.41 15.04 0.36
C LEU A 323 4.85 13.85 1.16
N ARG A 324 3.94 13.09 0.56
CA ARG A 324 3.38 11.88 1.16
C ARG A 324 4.46 10.84 1.44
N TYR A 325 5.36 10.60 0.47
CA TYR A 325 6.50 9.70 0.64
C TYR A 325 7.35 10.08 1.85
N LYS A 326 7.66 11.38 2.02
CA LYS A 326 8.42 11.89 3.17
C LYS A 326 7.74 11.53 4.50
N TYR A 327 6.43 11.78 4.64
CA TYR A 327 5.72 11.54 5.89
C TYR A 327 5.50 10.05 6.18
N TRP A 328 5.16 9.25 5.17
CA TRP A 328 5.07 7.80 5.30
C TRP A 328 6.42 7.17 5.62
N TYR A 329 7.50 7.65 4.99
CA TYR A 329 8.85 7.20 5.30
C TYR A 329 9.21 7.48 6.76
N GLN A 330 8.98 8.70 7.24
CA GLN A 330 9.27 9.08 8.63
C GLN A 330 8.46 8.26 9.63
N LEU A 331 7.16 8.02 9.37
CA LEU A 331 6.31 7.21 10.22
C LEU A 331 6.80 5.76 10.31
N LEU A 332 7.04 5.13 9.17
CA LEU A 332 7.45 3.72 9.10
C LEU A 332 8.89 3.49 9.55
N HIS A 333 9.73 4.52 9.59
CA HIS A 333 11.08 4.43 10.20
C HIS A 333 11.09 4.88 11.67
N ASN A 334 9.95 5.28 12.23
CA ASN A 334 9.88 5.62 13.64
C ASN A 334 9.91 4.34 14.51
N PRO A 335 10.90 4.20 15.42
CA PRO A 335 11.00 3.02 16.26
C PRO A 335 9.73 2.77 17.09
N ALA A 336 9.09 3.80 17.62
CA ALA A 336 7.87 3.66 18.41
C ALA A 336 6.71 3.04 17.62
N PHE A 337 6.70 3.16 16.29
CA PHE A 337 5.68 2.58 15.42
C PHE A 337 6.05 1.16 14.96
N MET A 338 7.34 0.85 14.82
CA MET A 338 7.84 -0.37 14.15
C MET A 338 8.58 -1.35 15.07
N ASN A 339 8.79 -1.03 16.35
CA ASN A 339 9.63 -1.84 17.25
C ASN A 339 9.13 -3.27 17.47
N ASN A 340 7.82 -3.48 17.42
CA ASN A 340 7.22 -4.79 17.67
C ASN A 340 7.27 -5.73 16.46
N LEU A 341 7.75 -5.25 15.30
CA LEU A 341 7.83 -6.04 14.08
C LEU A 341 9.14 -6.84 14.00
N THR A 342 9.03 -8.05 13.47
CA THR A 342 10.20 -8.83 13.06
C THR A 342 10.93 -8.15 11.89
N SER A 343 12.21 -8.50 11.68
CA SER A 343 13.01 -7.92 10.59
C SER A 343 12.35 -8.08 9.21
N ASN A 344 11.80 -9.24 8.93
CA ASN A 344 11.16 -9.53 7.64
C ASN A 344 9.93 -8.65 7.40
N LEU A 345 9.05 -8.50 8.40
CA LEU A 345 7.87 -7.63 8.30
C LEU A 345 8.28 -6.16 8.14
N ARG A 346 9.30 -5.69 8.86
CA ARG A 346 9.82 -4.34 8.68
C ARG A 346 10.31 -4.09 7.25
N GLU A 347 11.08 -5.01 6.70
CA GLU A 347 11.57 -4.90 5.32
C GLU A 347 10.43 -4.91 4.30
N GLU A 348 9.38 -5.72 4.53
CA GLU A 348 8.16 -5.71 3.72
C GLU A 348 7.49 -4.34 3.74
N TYR A 349 7.22 -3.74 4.91
CA TYR A 349 6.60 -2.41 5.01
C TYR A 349 7.50 -1.31 4.42
N TYR A 350 8.82 -1.40 4.56
CA TYR A 350 9.74 -0.44 3.92
C TYR A 350 9.66 -0.52 2.39
N SER A 351 9.51 -1.70 1.82
CA SER A 351 9.33 -1.87 0.37
C SER A 351 7.99 -1.30 -0.13
N MET A 352 6.98 -1.19 0.74
CA MET A 352 5.64 -0.67 0.41
C MET A 352 5.51 0.85 0.57
N ILE A 353 6.54 1.57 1.01
CA ILE A 353 6.46 3.03 1.24
C ILE A 353 6.03 3.78 -0.04
N SER A 354 6.52 3.36 -1.19
CA SER A 354 6.13 3.94 -2.48
C SER A 354 4.65 3.71 -2.81
N GLU A 355 4.07 2.61 -2.36
CA GLU A 355 2.63 2.34 -2.48
C GLU A 355 1.83 3.22 -1.52
N PHE A 356 2.27 3.31 -0.26
CA PHE A 356 1.63 4.19 0.73
C PHE A 356 1.68 5.67 0.33
N ALA A 357 2.72 6.13 -0.35
CA ALA A 357 2.82 7.49 -0.85
C ALA A 357 1.72 7.87 -1.86
N ASN A 358 1.03 6.90 -2.44
CA ASN A 358 -0.13 7.14 -3.26
C ASN A 358 -1.40 7.41 -2.45
N LYS A 359 -1.43 7.04 -1.16
CA LYS A 359 -2.54 7.29 -0.24
C LYS A 359 -2.29 8.58 0.54
N ASP A 360 -3.36 9.30 0.86
CA ASP A 360 -3.26 10.48 1.71
C ASP A 360 -2.69 10.13 3.10
N PHE A 361 -1.87 11.02 3.65
CA PHE A 361 -1.32 10.87 4.99
C PHE A 361 -2.34 11.40 6.02
N SER A 362 -3.37 10.59 6.26
CA SER A 362 -4.48 10.90 7.17
C SER A 362 -4.49 9.93 8.36
N LEU A 363 -5.14 10.33 9.45
CA LEU A 363 -5.31 9.45 10.62
C LEU A 363 -5.99 8.14 10.24
N LYS A 364 -7.03 8.18 9.37
CA LYS A 364 -7.71 6.98 8.88
C LYS A 364 -6.69 6.01 8.26
N ASN A 365 -5.95 6.46 7.24
CA ASN A 365 -4.99 5.62 6.53
C ASN A 365 -3.84 5.13 7.43
N ILE A 366 -3.40 5.95 8.40
CA ILE A 366 -2.41 5.55 9.39
C ILE A 366 -2.95 4.43 10.29
N TYR A 367 -4.20 4.56 10.76
CA TYR A 367 -4.84 3.51 11.56
C TYR A 367 -5.10 2.24 10.75
N ASP A 368 -5.47 2.34 9.47
CA ASP A 368 -5.62 1.18 8.60
C ASP A 368 -4.30 0.41 8.46
N VAL A 369 -3.17 1.13 8.24
CA VAL A 369 -1.84 0.53 8.22
C VAL A 369 -1.48 -0.06 9.58
N LYS A 370 -1.79 0.62 10.69
CA LYS A 370 -1.55 0.12 12.04
C LYS A 370 -2.32 -1.17 12.30
N MET A 371 -3.58 -1.25 11.90
CA MET A 371 -4.40 -2.47 12.03
C MET A 371 -3.89 -3.62 11.16
N ASP A 372 -3.44 -3.33 9.95
CA ASP A 372 -2.79 -4.32 9.09
C ASP A 372 -1.50 -4.83 9.73
N ILE A 373 -0.66 -3.94 10.27
CA ILE A 373 0.55 -4.29 11.03
C ILE A 373 0.19 -5.21 12.20
N ILE A 374 -0.78 -4.86 13.03
CA ILE A 374 -1.21 -5.67 14.19
C ILE A 374 -1.67 -7.06 13.72
N SER A 375 -2.52 -7.11 12.71
CA SER A 375 -3.03 -8.36 12.15
C SER A 375 -1.92 -9.27 11.61
N ARG A 376 -0.96 -8.70 10.89
CA ARG A 376 0.16 -9.46 10.31
C ARG A 376 1.24 -9.79 11.33
N THR A 377 1.40 -8.97 12.36
CA THR A 377 2.41 -9.19 13.40
C THR A 377 2.19 -10.51 14.10
N ALA A 378 0.94 -10.87 14.43
CA ALA A 378 0.64 -12.16 15.04
C ALA A 378 1.10 -13.32 14.15
N LYS A 379 0.65 -13.32 12.90
CA LYS A 379 1.03 -14.37 11.95
C LYS A 379 2.53 -14.32 11.64
N GLY A 380 3.09 -13.13 11.46
CA GLY A 380 4.50 -12.96 11.18
C GLY A 380 5.41 -13.40 12.33
N ILE A 381 4.99 -13.21 13.58
CA ILE A 381 5.71 -13.73 14.76
C ILE A 381 5.58 -15.26 14.80
N GLU A 382 4.40 -15.82 14.55
CA GLU A 382 4.22 -17.27 14.45
C GLU A 382 5.14 -17.88 13.41
N ASP A 383 5.07 -17.38 12.19
CA ASP A 383 5.91 -17.84 11.08
C ASP A 383 7.39 -17.70 11.43
N LYS A 384 7.79 -16.59 12.08
CA LYS A 384 9.17 -16.37 12.49
C LYS A 384 9.62 -17.29 13.62
N ILE A 385 8.74 -17.60 14.57
CA ILE A 385 9.04 -18.60 15.61
C ILE A 385 9.28 -19.97 14.97
N VAL A 386 8.43 -20.35 14.00
CA VAL A 386 8.57 -21.62 13.28
C VAL A 386 9.87 -21.64 12.46
N ASP A 387 10.17 -20.58 11.72
CA ASP A 387 11.43 -20.44 10.96
C ASP A 387 12.67 -20.52 11.86
N MET A 388 12.64 -19.80 12.98
CA MET A 388 13.75 -19.78 13.94
C MET A 388 13.90 -21.16 14.61
N PHE A 389 12.78 -21.81 14.95
CA PHE A 389 12.78 -23.16 15.46
C PHE A 389 13.37 -24.14 14.43
N GLU A 390 12.98 -24.05 13.18
CA GLU A 390 13.52 -24.89 12.10
C GLU A 390 15.03 -24.68 11.92
N GLN A 391 15.49 -23.43 11.92
CA GLN A 391 16.92 -23.10 11.84
C GLN A 391 17.74 -23.67 13.02
N LEU A 392 17.17 -23.72 14.20
CA LEU A 392 17.83 -24.17 15.42
C LEU A 392 17.59 -25.63 15.76
N SER A 393 16.67 -26.32 15.07
CA SER A 393 16.26 -27.69 15.33
C SER A 393 17.19 -28.73 14.67
N TYR A 394 16.95 -29.98 15.00
CA TYR A 394 17.72 -31.13 14.51
C TYR A 394 17.70 -31.30 12.98
N LYS A 395 16.59 -30.95 12.30
CA LYS A 395 16.46 -31.10 10.84
C LYS A 395 17.57 -30.35 10.11
N ASN A 396 17.86 -29.11 10.49
CA ASN A 396 18.92 -28.34 9.87
C ASN A 396 20.33 -28.84 10.23
N SER A 397 20.49 -29.53 11.37
CA SER A 397 21.76 -30.15 11.70
C SER A 397 22.09 -31.36 10.80
N MET A 398 21.06 -32.05 10.31
CA MET A 398 21.20 -33.19 9.38
C MET A 398 21.48 -32.73 7.95
N GLU A 399 20.81 -31.70 7.48
CA GLU A 399 20.96 -31.19 6.11
C GLU A 399 22.30 -30.47 5.89
N ALA A 400 22.91 -29.94 6.92
CA ALA A 400 24.27 -29.37 6.87
C ALA A 400 25.35 -30.46 6.88
N ALA A 401 25.12 -31.54 6.17
CA ALA A 401 25.88 -32.78 6.13
C ALA A 401 27.38 -32.55 6.08
N GLY A 402 28.04 -32.84 7.15
CA GLY A 402 29.50 -32.84 7.27
C GLY A 402 30.05 -32.17 8.51
N ASN A 403 29.21 -31.45 9.28
CA ASN A 403 29.71 -30.77 10.45
C ASN A 403 28.71 -30.78 11.61
N VAL A 404 28.74 -31.89 12.35
CA VAL A 404 27.93 -32.12 13.58
C VAL A 404 28.08 -31.01 14.65
N HIS A 405 29.04 -30.10 14.42
CA HIS A 405 29.39 -29.02 15.35
C HIS A 405 28.51 -27.78 15.22
N TYR A 406 27.74 -27.66 14.15
CA TYR A 406 27.01 -26.43 13.87
C TYR A 406 25.71 -26.28 14.64
N PHE A 407 25.00 -27.38 14.87
CA PHE A 407 23.66 -27.35 15.43
C PHE A 407 23.61 -28.05 16.77
N ASN A 408 22.74 -27.64 17.65
CA ASN A 408 22.40 -28.32 18.90
C ASN A 408 23.55 -28.88 19.75
N GLY A 409 24.78 -28.56 19.41
CA GLY A 409 25.96 -29.11 20.06
C GLY A 409 26.36 -30.51 19.55
N TRP A 410 27.28 -31.16 20.24
CA TRP A 410 27.98 -32.36 19.85
C TRP A 410 27.14 -33.63 19.78
N LYS A 411 25.97 -33.64 20.38
CA LYS A 411 25.09 -34.82 20.36
C LYS A 411 23.79 -34.44 19.68
N SER A 412 23.48 -35.15 18.63
CA SER A 412 22.17 -35.09 18.01
C SER A 412 21.09 -35.30 19.07
N ASN A 413 20.19 -34.37 19.14
CA ASN A 413 18.98 -34.50 19.89
C ASN A 413 18.03 -35.39 19.08
N SER A 414 17.71 -36.55 19.60
CA SER A 414 16.84 -37.52 18.91
C SER A 414 15.41 -37.03 18.69
N ALA A 415 15.04 -35.91 19.26
CA ALA A 415 13.67 -35.48 19.37
C ALA A 415 13.38 -34.11 18.75
N PHE A 416 14.00 -33.73 17.70
CA PHE A 416 13.64 -32.47 17.01
C PHE A 416 13.68 -31.20 17.89
N LYS A 417 14.23 -31.28 19.11
CA LYS A 417 14.26 -30.19 20.07
C LYS A 417 15.46 -29.28 19.89
N ILE A 418 15.28 -28.01 20.19
CA ILE A 418 16.39 -27.09 20.39
C ILE A 418 17.02 -27.39 21.74
N ASN A 419 18.33 -27.57 21.77
CA ASN A 419 19.09 -27.78 23.01
C ASN A 419 19.35 -26.47 23.77
N LYS A 420 19.69 -26.58 25.05
CA LYS A 420 20.10 -25.43 25.88
C LYS A 420 21.19 -24.56 25.24
N LYS A 421 22.07 -25.15 24.44
CA LYS A 421 23.11 -24.47 23.67
C LYS A 421 23.01 -24.85 22.21
N VAL A 422 22.96 -23.84 21.35
CA VAL A 422 22.94 -24.00 19.89
C VAL A 422 24.08 -23.23 19.25
N VAL A 423 24.43 -23.63 18.01
CA VAL A 423 25.47 -22.98 17.21
C VAL A 423 24.88 -22.58 15.87
N ILE A 424 24.93 -21.29 15.58
CA ILE A 424 24.51 -20.73 14.30
C ILE A 424 25.75 -20.51 13.43
N PRO A 425 25.84 -21.12 12.25
CA PRO A 425 26.94 -20.92 11.31
C PRO A 425 26.74 -19.68 10.43
N TYR A 426 27.80 -19.27 9.77
CA TYR A 426 27.81 -18.24 8.72
C TYR A 426 27.29 -16.86 9.17
N VAL A 427 27.61 -16.49 10.42
CA VAL A 427 27.26 -15.18 10.95
C VAL A 427 28.29 -14.16 10.52
N ALA A 428 27.84 -13.01 10.01
CA ALA A 428 28.67 -11.87 9.68
C ALA A 428 28.86 -11.00 10.93
N ALA A 429 30.04 -11.09 11.54
CA ALA A 429 30.39 -10.33 12.74
C ALA A 429 31.66 -9.49 12.58
N TRP A 430 32.33 -9.60 11.43
CA TRP A 430 33.52 -8.83 11.09
C TRP A 430 33.42 -8.29 9.68
N GLU A 431 33.70 -7.00 9.52
CA GLU A 431 33.82 -6.32 8.25
C GLU A 431 35.19 -5.63 8.19
N TRP A 432 35.93 -5.88 7.10
CA TRP A 432 37.30 -5.33 6.92
C TRP A 432 38.24 -5.53 8.13
N GLY A 433 38.08 -6.67 8.83
CA GLY A 433 38.89 -7.01 10.02
C GLY A 433 38.43 -6.33 11.32
N ARG A 434 37.39 -5.51 11.30
CA ARG A 434 36.79 -4.88 12.48
C ARG A 434 35.54 -5.64 12.91
N LEU A 435 35.22 -5.59 14.18
CA LEU A 435 34.00 -6.18 14.73
C LEU A 435 32.80 -5.34 14.29
N GLU A 436 31.83 -5.97 13.61
CA GLU A 436 30.62 -5.33 13.11
C GLU A 436 29.42 -6.25 13.31
N TYR A 437 28.57 -5.94 14.31
CA TYR A 437 27.38 -6.72 14.63
C TYR A 437 26.16 -6.31 13.81
N TYR A 438 26.18 -5.10 13.23
CA TYR A 438 25.08 -4.50 12.47
C TYR A 438 25.26 -4.61 10.96
N HIS A 439 25.89 -5.68 10.50
CA HIS A 439 26.07 -5.91 9.08
C HIS A 439 24.73 -5.82 8.32
N TYR A 440 24.71 -5.23 7.13
CA TYR A 440 23.51 -5.03 6.34
C TYR A 440 22.85 -6.34 5.85
N SER A 441 23.59 -7.44 5.78
CA SER A 441 23.10 -8.74 5.30
C SER A 441 22.24 -9.47 6.35
N ASP A 442 21.47 -10.47 5.91
CA ASP A 442 20.71 -11.37 6.79
C ASP A 442 21.57 -12.24 7.71
N ARG A 443 22.89 -12.19 7.52
CA ARG A 443 23.87 -12.84 8.39
C ARG A 443 24.28 -11.98 9.58
N SER A 444 23.72 -10.79 9.72
CA SER A 444 23.95 -9.87 10.82
C SER A 444 23.70 -10.52 12.19
N VAL A 445 24.61 -10.31 13.13
CA VAL A 445 24.45 -10.75 14.53
C VAL A 445 23.20 -10.08 15.13
N TYR A 446 23.06 -8.78 14.91
CA TYR A 446 21.92 -8.01 15.40
C TYR A 446 20.58 -8.57 14.92
N LYS A 447 20.39 -8.71 13.61
CA LYS A 447 19.13 -9.21 13.04
C LYS A 447 18.73 -10.57 13.63
N LYS A 448 19.69 -11.50 13.77
CA LYS A 448 19.40 -12.84 14.32
C LYS A 448 19.07 -12.83 15.79
N LEU A 449 19.71 -11.99 16.58
CA LEU A 449 19.44 -11.88 18.03
C LEU A 449 18.14 -11.12 18.29
N ASP A 450 17.86 -10.07 17.55
CA ASP A 450 16.62 -9.29 17.62
C ASP A 450 15.39 -10.15 17.31
N ASP A 451 15.46 -10.93 16.23
CA ASP A 451 14.39 -11.86 15.86
C ASP A 451 14.19 -12.93 16.94
N LEU A 452 15.28 -13.51 17.46
CA LEU A 452 15.19 -14.52 18.52
C LEU A 452 14.62 -13.95 19.83
N GLU A 453 15.05 -12.74 20.21
CA GLU A 453 14.53 -12.06 21.40
C GLU A 453 13.03 -11.82 21.29
N LYS A 454 12.55 -11.33 20.14
CA LYS A 454 11.12 -11.11 19.89
C LYS A 454 10.32 -12.42 19.93
N CYS A 455 10.85 -13.49 19.32
CA CYS A 455 10.22 -14.81 19.40
C CYS A 455 10.10 -15.31 20.85
N LEU A 456 11.16 -15.19 21.64
CA LEU A 456 11.16 -15.63 23.03
C LEU A 456 10.27 -14.76 23.92
N ALA A 457 10.26 -13.45 23.71
CA ALA A 457 9.37 -12.54 24.41
C ALA A 457 7.89 -12.85 24.14
N PHE A 458 7.54 -13.12 22.90
CA PHE A 458 6.19 -13.53 22.54
C PHE A 458 5.78 -14.85 23.21
N LEU A 459 6.71 -15.80 23.34
CA LEU A 459 6.48 -17.07 24.02
C LEU A 459 6.46 -16.95 25.55
N GLN A 460 6.90 -15.84 26.13
CA GLN A 460 6.85 -15.59 27.57
C GLN A 460 5.40 -15.27 27.98
N ILE A 461 4.71 -16.25 28.57
CA ILE A 461 3.32 -16.13 29.04
C ILE A 461 3.33 -15.53 30.45
N GLY A 462 2.45 -14.56 30.71
CA GLY A 462 2.13 -14.12 32.06
C GLY A 462 2.70 -12.77 32.52
N ASP A 463 3.60 -12.14 31.77
CA ASP A 463 3.98 -10.75 32.02
C ASP A 463 3.33 -9.84 30.96
N SER A 464 2.37 -9.04 31.40
CA SER A 464 1.60 -8.13 30.55
C SER A 464 2.36 -6.88 30.12
N GLU A 465 3.54 -6.65 30.61
CA GLU A 465 4.38 -5.54 30.18
C GLU A 465 5.70 -6.07 29.65
N TYR A 466 5.83 -6.01 28.33
CA TYR A 466 7.11 -6.13 27.65
C TYR A 466 7.88 -4.82 27.87
N VAL A 467 8.32 -4.61 29.09
CA VAL A 467 9.20 -3.49 29.41
C VAL A 467 10.58 -3.86 28.90
N TYR A 468 10.99 -3.20 27.82
CA TYR A 468 12.37 -3.20 27.35
C TYR A 468 13.23 -2.43 28.37
N ASP A 469 13.60 -3.05 29.45
CA ASP A 469 14.47 -2.41 30.46
C ASP A 469 15.87 -2.11 29.89
N ILE A 470 16.32 -2.90 28.93
CA ILE A 470 17.57 -2.63 28.20
C ILE A 470 17.41 -3.13 26.78
N ASP A 471 17.37 -2.23 25.82
CA ASP A 471 17.31 -2.52 24.39
C ASP A 471 18.52 -3.38 23.96
N LEU A 472 18.25 -4.55 23.37
CA LEU A 472 19.25 -5.45 22.79
C LEU A 472 20.20 -4.69 21.85
N SER A 473 19.67 -3.76 21.05
CA SER A 473 20.47 -2.92 20.18
C SER A 473 21.48 -2.10 20.97
N HIS A 474 21.05 -1.45 22.04
CA HIS A 474 21.97 -0.66 22.87
C HIS A 474 23.05 -1.54 23.51
N GLN A 475 22.67 -2.68 24.09
CA GLN A 475 23.63 -3.62 24.70
C GLN A 475 24.64 -4.12 23.67
N LEU A 476 24.17 -4.48 22.48
CA LEU A 476 25.03 -5.01 21.43
C LEU A 476 26.01 -3.95 20.90
N LYS A 477 25.60 -2.67 20.82
CA LYS A 477 26.49 -1.55 20.49
C LYS A 477 27.60 -1.40 21.53
N VAL A 478 27.25 -1.44 22.82
CA VAL A 478 28.26 -1.38 23.90
C VAL A 478 29.24 -2.53 23.79
N TYR A 479 28.78 -3.76 23.53
CA TYR A 479 29.67 -4.91 23.32
C TYR A 479 30.54 -4.75 22.08
N GLN A 480 30.03 -4.20 21.00
CA GLN A 480 30.79 -3.91 19.79
C GLN A 480 31.89 -2.87 20.04
N GLU A 481 31.57 -1.76 20.71
CA GLU A 481 32.54 -0.71 21.07
C GLU A 481 33.64 -1.21 21.99
N GLN A 482 33.29 -2.08 22.95
CA GLN A 482 34.22 -2.71 23.86
C GLN A 482 34.95 -3.93 23.27
N GLN A 483 34.70 -4.27 22.02
CA GLN A 483 35.28 -5.44 21.31
C GLN A 483 35.01 -6.77 22.03
N VAL A 484 33.87 -6.87 22.73
CA VAL A 484 33.47 -8.07 23.47
C VAL A 484 32.85 -9.07 22.49
N THR A 485 33.35 -10.29 22.47
CA THR A 485 32.85 -11.36 21.59
C THR A 485 32.44 -12.62 22.35
N ARG A 486 32.57 -12.62 23.69
CA ARG A 486 32.33 -13.79 24.54
C ARG A 486 31.49 -13.42 25.74
N LYS A 487 30.63 -14.38 26.15
CA LYS A 487 29.78 -14.28 27.34
C LYS A 487 28.93 -12.99 27.38
N MET A 488 28.53 -12.55 26.21
CA MET A 488 27.60 -11.41 26.07
C MET A 488 26.26 -11.82 26.68
N GLN A 489 25.82 -11.07 27.70
CA GLN A 489 24.59 -11.38 28.41
C GLN A 489 23.43 -10.59 27.88
N PHE A 490 22.32 -11.27 27.55
CA PHE A 490 21.07 -10.69 27.15
C PHE A 490 19.91 -11.24 28.00
N LYS A 491 18.72 -10.69 27.87
CA LYS A 491 17.56 -11.06 28.71
C LYS A 491 17.33 -12.58 28.74
N PHE A 492 17.28 -13.22 27.58
CA PHE A 492 16.90 -14.63 27.42
C PHE A 492 18.07 -15.58 27.18
N PHE A 493 19.23 -15.06 26.81
CA PHE A 493 20.36 -15.89 26.38
C PHE A 493 21.72 -15.24 26.64
N GLU A 494 22.75 -16.07 26.63
CA GLU A 494 24.15 -15.70 26.58
C GLU A 494 24.73 -16.02 25.21
N VAL A 495 25.58 -15.15 24.65
CA VAL A 495 26.10 -15.29 23.28
C VAL A 495 27.62 -15.24 23.24
N ASP A 496 28.21 -16.14 22.48
CA ASP A 496 29.61 -16.11 22.06
C ASP A 496 29.69 -15.99 20.53
N VAL A 497 30.49 -15.06 20.01
CA VAL A 497 30.74 -14.90 18.58
C VAL A 497 32.19 -15.21 18.26
N PHE A 498 32.43 -15.98 17.19
CA PHE A 498 33.74 -16.48 16.83
C PHE A 498 34.17 -15.97 15.45
N LYS A 499 35.46 -15.69 15.28
CA LYS A 499 36.06 -15.25 14.00
C LYS A 499 35.79 -16.19 12.82
N LYS A 500 35.48 -17.46 13.11
CA LYS A 500 35.09 -18.45 12.08
C LYS A 500 33.73 -18.18 11.44
N GLY A 501 33.02 -17.14 11.87
CA GLY A 501 31.64 -16.87 11.44
C GLY A 501 30.62 -17.79 12.10
N THR A 502 30.84 -18.20 13.35
CA THR A 502 29.87 -18.96 14.14
C THR A 502 29.46 -18.18 15.37
N MET A 503 28.19 -18.28 15.74
CA MET A 503 27.60 -17.71 16.94
C MET A 503 27.02 -18.82 17.80
N HIS A 504 27.42 -18.88 19.07
CA HIS A 504 26.90 -19.82 20.03
C HIS A 504 25.90 -19.10 20.93
N ILE A 505 24.70 -19.64 21.05
CA ILE A 505 23.63 -19.11 21.89
C ILE A 505 23.36 -20.14 22.99
N LYS A 506 23.31 -19.68 24.23
CA LYS A 506 22.96 -20.50 25.39
C LYS A 506 21.73 -19.89 26.06
N PHE A 507 20.62 -20.61 26.01
CA PHE A 507 19.36 -20.19 26.62
C PHE A 507 19.48 -20.21 28.14
N ARG A 508 18.94 -19.19 28.80
CA ARG A 508 18.97 -19.01 30.25
C ARG A 508 17.77 -19.67 30.92
N ASP A 509 16.59 -19.53 30.32
CA ASP A 509 15.34 -20.08 30.81
C ASP A 509 14.98 -21.38 30.04
N LEU A 510 14.95 -22.49 30.78
CA LEU A 510 14.68 -23.80 30.18
C LEU A 510 13.16 -24.06 30.01
N GLU A 511 12.32 -23.42 30.79
CA GLU A 511 10.87 -23.51 30.67
C GLU A 511 10.42 -22.73 29.44
N LEU A 512 10.97 -21.55 29.22
CA LEU A 512 10.75 -20.79 27.99
C LEU A 512 11.25 -21.56 26.74
N LEU A 513 12.41 -22.19 26.84
CA LEU A 513 12.93 -23.06 25.77
C LEU A 513 12.02 -24.26 25.53
N LYS A 514 11.41 -24.83 26.57
CA LYS A 514 10.42 -25.91 26.44
C LYS A 514 9.18 -25.44 25.69
N ARG A 515 8.67 -24.24 26.00
CA ARG A 515 7.56 -23.61 25.26
C ARG A 515 7.90 -23.41 23.77
N PHE A 516 9.09 -22.92 23.49
CA PHE A 516 9.59 -22.74 22.13
C PHE A 516 9.62 -24.07 21.36
N ASN A 517 10.10 -25.13 22.00
CA ASN A 517 10.14 -26.46 21.42
C ASN A 517 8.73 -27.03 21.16
N ILE A 518 7.80 -26.89 22.11
CA ILE A 518 6.42 -27.34 21.95
C ILE A 518 5.75 -26.61 20.79
N PHE A 519 5.84 -25.28 20.77
CA PHE A 519 5.25 -24.46 19.72
C PHE A 519 5.78 -24.85 18.34
N GLY A 520 7.10 -24.91 18.17
CA GLY A 520 7.71 -25.29 16.91
C GLY A 520 7.35 -26.71 16.46
N CYS A 521 7.39 -27.69 17.36
CA CYS A 521 7.03 -29.06 17.04
C CYS A 521 5.55 -29.24 16.67
N GLN A 522 4.64 -28.48 17.28
CA GLN A 522 3.21 -28.50 16.92
C GLN A 522 2.98 -27.95 15.52
N HIS A 523 3.57 -26.80 15.19
CA HIS A 523 3.43 -26.18 13.87
C HIS A 523 4.10 -26.98 12.75
N LYS A 524 5.15 -27.72 13.06
CA LYS A 524 5.79 -28.65 12.10
C LYS A 524 5.08 -30.01 11.99
N GLY A 525 4.02 -30.24 12.76
CA GLY A 525 3.32 -31.52 12.80
C GLY A 525 4.13 -32.66 13.40
N TRP A 526 5.14 -32.35 14.21
CA TRP A 526 5.98 -33.37 14.90
C TRP A 526 5.42 -33.79 16.26
N LEU A 527 4.46 -33.04 16.76
CA LEU A 527 3.63 -33.43 17.89
C LEU A 527 2.18 -33.63 17.43
N PRO A 528 1.43 -34.59 18.02
CA PRO A 528 0.06 -34.82 17.64
C PRO A 528 -0.81 -33.59 17.92
N PRO A 529 -1.86 -33.31 17.13
CA PRO A 529 -2.77 -32.16 17.36
C PRO A 529 -3.48 -32.23 18.73
N SER A 530 -3.54 -33.39 19.33
CA SER A 530 -4.09 -33.66 20.67
C SER A 530 -3.10 -33.33 21.80
N TYR A 531 -1.83 -33.04 21.50
CA TYR A 531 -0.81 -32.77 22.50
C TYR A 531 -1.21 -31.56 23.38
N GLY A 532 -1.20 -31.74 24.69
CA GLY A 532 -1.67 -30.79 25.68
C GLY A 532 -3.19 -30.63 25.79
N LYS A 533 -3.98 -31.33 24.95
CA LYS A 533 -5.45 -31.25 24.94
C LYS A 533 -6.13 -32.52 25.50
N LYS A 534 -5.49 -33.67 25.42
CA LYS A 534 -5.98 -34.96 25.94
C LYS A 534 -5.10 -35.41 27.10
N SER A 535 -5.67 -36.08 28.09
CA SER A 535 -4.85 -36.74 29.09
C SER A 535 -4.04 -37.88 28.46
N TYR A 536 -2.91 -38.24 29.06
CA TYR A 536 -2.06 -39.32 28.54
C TYR A 536 -2.82 -40.66 28.42
N SER A 537 -3.75 -40.93 29.36
CA SER A 537 -4.58 -42.14 29.34
C SER A 537 -5.51 -42.22 28.12
N GLU A 538 -6.03 -41.10 27.64
CA GLU A 538 -6.97 -41.00 26.52
C GLU A 538 -6.28 -41.03 25.14
N MET A 539 -4.96 -40.98 25.10
CA MET A 539 -4.19 -41.04 23.87
C MET A 539 -4.17 -42.43 23.27
N ASN A 540 -4.19 -42.51 21.95
CA ASN A 540 -3.98 -43.76 21.24
C ASN A 540 -2.50 -44.23 21.30
N ALA A 541 -2.21 -45.43 20.77
CA ALA A 541 -0.86 -45.99 20.82
C ALA A 541 0.20 -45.15 20.06
N GLU A 542 -0.17 -44.59 18.92
CA GLU A 542 0.73 -43.75 18.12
C GLU A 542 1.02 -42.42 18.82
N GLU A 543 -0.01 -41.78 19.36
CA GLU A 543 0.13 -40.55 20.14
C GLU A 543 1.04 -40.76 21.35
N LYS A 544 0.85 -41.86 22.09
CA LYS A 544 1.71 -42.23 23.23
C LYS A 544 3.15 -42.50 22.83
N GLN A 545 3.36 -43.15 21.68
CA GLN A 545 4.70 -43.39 21.19
C GLN A 545 5.43 -42.06 20.92
N VAL A 546 4.81 -41.14 20.19
CA VAL A 546 5.39 -39.80 19.88
C VAL A 546 5.68 -39.02 21.15
N VAL A 547 4.74 -39.01 22.11
CA VAL A 547 4.93 -38.31 23.38
C VAL A 547 6.08 -38.91 24.20
N ASN A 548 6.20 -40.23 24.23
CA ASN A 548 7.27 -40.94 24.94
C ASN A 548 8.65 -40.67 24.31
N GLU A 549 8.71 -40.63 22.97
CA GLU A 549 9.95 -40.27 22.25
C GLU A 549 10.31 -38.81 22.45
N TYR A 550 9.32 -37.94 22.56
CA TYR A 550 9.51 -36.51 22.72
C TYR A 550 9.98 -36.14 24.16
N GLU A 551 9.26 -36.53 25.21
CA GLU A 551 9.60 -36.12 26.58
C GLU A 551 9.24 -37.14 27.67
N GLY A 552 8.45 -38.15 27.36
CA GLY A 552 7.95 -39.17 28.28
C GLY A 552 6.68 -38.75 29.05
N GLN A 553 6.00 -39.74 29.62
CA GLN A 553 4.70 -39.55 30.28
C GLN A 553 4.74 -38.49 31.41
N GLN A 554 5.73 -38.57 32.28
CA GLN A 554 5.81 -37.66 33.46
C GLN A 554 5.93 -36.19 33.07
N GLU A 555 6.75 -35.87 32.07
CA GLU A 555 6.92 -34.49 31.60
C GLU A 555 5.69 -34.03 30.81
N TYR A 556 5.03 -34.91 30.06
CA TYR A 556 3.78 -34.64 29.39
C TYR A 556 2.66 -34.27 30.38
N GLU A 557 2.51 -35.04 31.47
CA GLU A 557 1.51 -34.76 32.51
C GLU A 557 1.69 -33.38 33.17
N LYS A 558 2.93 -32.93 33.29
CA LYS A 558 3.21 -31.55 33.76
C LYS A 558 2.68 -30.52 32.75
N VAL A 559 2.88 -30.75 31.46
CA VAL A 559 2.39 -29.86 30.39
C VAL A 559 0.86 -29.87 30.35
N TYR A 560 0.24 -31.04 30.43
CA TYR A 560 -1.21 -31.18 30.43
C TYR A 560 -1.89 -30.48 31.62
N ASN A 561 -1.33 -30.65 32.82
CA ASN A 561 -1.86 -30.05 34.04
C ASN A 561 -1.65 -28.52 34.11
N ASN A 562 -0.68 -27.98 33.37
CA ASN A 562 -0.38 -26.56 33.29
C ASN A 562 -0.49 -26.06 31.85
N ARG A 563 -1.49 -26.49 31.14
CA ARG A 563 -1.68 -26.27 29.70
C ARG A 563 -1.56 -24.82 29.30
N GLU A 564 -2.16 -23.91 30.06
CA GLU A 564 -2.15 -22.47 29.80
C GLU A 564 -0.73 -21.87 29.73
N ASN A 565 0.21 -22.51 30.41
CA ASN A 565 1.61 -22.09 30.42
C ASN A 565 2.42 -22.62 29.22
N TYR A 566 1.97 -23.65 28.52
CA TYR A 566 2.77 -24.31 27.48
C TYR A 566 2.13 -24.28 26.10
N ILE A 567 0.80 -24.22 26.00
CA ILE A 567 0.07 -24.22 24.73
C ILE A 567 -0.45 -22.81 24.48
N LEU A 568 0.13 -22.18 23.48
CA LEU A 568 -0.25 -20.84 23.07
C LEU A 568 -1.41 -20.89 22.07
N ASP A 569 -2.47 -20.14 22.37
CA ASP A 569 -3.49 -19.75 21.40
C ASP A 569 -3.22 -18.28 21.02
N VAL A 570 -2.59 -18.10 19.86
CA VAL A 570 -2.13 -16.78 19.42
C VAL A 570 -3.29 -15.82 19.15
N GLY A 571 -4.43 -16.36 18.68
CA GLY A 571 -5.63 -15.56 18.43
C GLY A 571 -6.25 -14.97 19.70
N GLN A 572 -6.23 -15.69 20.81
CA GLN A 572 -6.73 -15.18 22.11
C GLN A 572 -5.80 -14.15 22.73
N ARG A 573 -4.49 -14.24 22.50
CA ARG A 573 -3.51 -13.41 23.17
C ARG A 573 -3.51 -11.96 22.66
N MET A 574 -3.75 -11.74 21.37
CA MET A 574 -3.78 -10.39 20.81
C MET A 574 -4.99 -9.58 21.26
N LEU A 575 -6.10 -10.25 21.56
CA LEU A 575 -7.30 -9.59 22.11
C LEU A 575 -7.10 -9.07 23.53
N LEU A 576 -6.10 -9.59 24.25
CA LEU A 576 -5.81 -9.20 25.65
C LEU A 576 -4.77 -8.06 25.75
N THR A 577 -3.96 -7.82 24.72
CA THR A 577 -2.93 -6.77 24.70
C THR A 577 -3.43 -5.42 24.17
N ASP A 578 -4.57 -5.37 23.48
CA ASP A 578 -5.16 -4.14 22.93
C ASP A 578 -6.18 -3.46 23.86
N GLY A 579 -6.32 -3.89 25.10
CA GLY A 579 -7.26 -3.38 26.11
C GLY A 579 -6.66 -2.39 27.12
N GLY A 580 -5.47 -1.84 26.87
CA GLY A 580 -4.81 -0.87 27.73
C GLY A 580 -4.59 0.47 27.07
#